data_53de5ff9c9ae795f9e313899b39ff527
#
_entry.id   53de5ff9c9ae795f9e313899b39ff527
#
_cell.length_a   1.000
_cell.length_b   1.000
_cell.length_c   1.000
_cell.angle_alpha   90.00
_cell.angle_beta   90.00
_cell.angle_gamma   90.00
#
_symmetry.space_group_name_H-M   'P 1'
#
loop_
_entity.id
_entity.type
_entity.pdbx_description
1 polymer ?
#
loop_
_entity_poly.entity_id
_entity_poly.type
_entity_poly.pdbx_seq_one_letter_code
_entity_poly.pdbx_strand_id
1 'polypeptide(L)'
;MANNNNHLVIMAGGVGSRFWPMSTENKPKQFIDVLGTGRSLLQLTFDRFEGVCKPENVWVVTNKKYAALVHEQLPEIPEGNILQEPCRRNTAPCVAYISWRIKEKDARANIVVTPSDHIVNNCNKFRRVITSALKFTGETDSIVTLGMKPTRPETGYGYIQGDLSTPSARNREIFRVDQFKEKPNLETAEKYVKDHNFFWNAGIFIMSAATIVNAFRVYQPGIAKIFESMRSIYGTDKEQEQIDLRYPECENISIDYAIMEKAEEIFVFPADFGWSDLGTWGSLLVQSKRDANGNATIGNNIQMIDSKNNIVHTLNEKKVVIQGLEGYIIAEENGTLLICKMSEEQNIKFFSGMN
;
A
#
# COMPACT_ATOMS: atom_id res chain seq x y z
N MET A 1 -24.73 4.22 -5.71
CA MET A 1 -24.04 5.19 -6.60
C MET A 1 -22.82 5.71 -5.87
N ALA A 2 -21.66 5.76 -6.54
CA ALA A 2 -20.45 6.34 -5.93
C ALA A 2 -20.74 7.81 -5.55
N ASN A 3 -20.36 8.19 -4.32
CA ASN A 3 -20.49 9.58 -3.89
C ASN A 3 -19.48 10.42 -4.68
N ASN A 4 -19.92 11.53 -5.26
CA ASN A 4 -19.07 12.40 -6.11
C ASN A 4 -17.86 12.99 -5.37
N ASN A 5 -17.88 12.99 -4.04
CA ASN A 5 -16.81 13.56 -3.20
C ASN A 5 -15.83 12.53 -2.66
N ASN A 6 -15.97 11.25 -3.03
CA ASN A 6 -14.99 10.22 -2.65
C ASN A 6 -13.82 10.22 -3.62
N HIS A 7 -12.61 10.32 -3.09
CA HIS A 7 -11.36 10.30 -3.83
C HIS A 7 -10.51 9.10 -3.39
N LEU A 8 -9.93 8.41 -4.35
CA LEU A 8 -8.94 7.36 -4.12
C LEU A 8 -7.54 7.92 -4.38
N VAL A 9 -6.64 7.71 -3.45
CA VAL A 9 -5.21 8.03 -3.57
C VAL A 9 -4.41 6.75 -3.50
N ILE A 10 -3.70 6.42 -4.57
CA ILE A 10 -2.82 5.25 -4.65
C ILE A 10 -1.37 5.74 -4.53
N MET A 11 -0.66 5.31 -3.47
CA MET A 11 0.75 5.61 -3.26
C MET A 11 1.61 4.58 -4.00
N ALA A 12 2.34 4.99 -5.03
CA ALA A 12 3.12 4.12 -5.92
C ALA A 12 4.61 4.48 -5.97
N GLY A 13 5.22 4.76 -4.81
CA GLY A 13 6.60 5.26 -4.71
C GLY A 13 7.69 4.22 -4.38
N GLY A 14 7.32 3.00 -3.95
CA GLY A 14 8.27 1.94 -3.57
C GLY A 14 8.99 1.27 -4.75
N VAL A 15 10.11 0.58 -4.51
CA VAL A 15 10.79 -0.27 -5.53
C VAL A 15 10.44 -1.74 -5.36
N GLY A 16 10.29 -2.22 -4.12
CA GLY A 16 10.04 -3.63 -3.84
C GLY A 16 11.26 -4.52 -4.12
N SER A 17 12.46 -4.08 -3.74
CA SER A 17 13.75 -4.72 -4.06
C SER A 17 13.88 -6.20 -3.65
N ARG A 18 13.05 -6.67 -2.69
CA ARG A 18 13.01 -8.09 -2.29
C ARG A 18 12.46 -9.01 -3.38
N PHE A 19 11.74 -8.48 -4.37
CA PHE A 19 11.22 -9.26 -5.50
C PHE A 19 12.15 -9.28 -6.71
N TRP A 20 13.42 -8.88 -6.53
CA TRP A 20 14.41 -9.08 -7.59
C TRP A 20 14.51 -10.58 -7.96
N PRO A 21 14.71 -10.95 -9.25
CA PRO A 21 14.97 -10.11 -10.42
C PRO A 21 13.71 -9.50 -11.08
N MET A 22 12.50 -9.84 -10.63
CA MET A 22 11.27 -9.31 -11.22
C MET A 22 11.15 -7.79 -11.01
N SER A 23 11.36 -7.32 -9.77
CA SER A 23 11.36 -5.89 -9.47
C SER A 23 12.75 -5.28 -9.66
N THR A 24 12.81 -4.17 -10.36
CA THR A 24 14.01 -3.38 -10.61
C THR A 24 13.75 -1.90 -10.34
N GLU A 25 14.79 -1.08 -10.34
CA GLU A 25 14.62 0.37 -10.26
C GLU A 25 13.82 0.95 -11.42
N ASN A 26 13.87 0.33 -12.61
CA ASN A 26 13.15 0.77 -13.80
C ASN A 26 11.72 0.22 -13.86
N LYS A 27 11.46 -0.90 -13.23
CA LYS A 27 10.14 -1.54 -13.15
C LYS A 27 9.88 -2.04 -11.74
N PRO A 28 9.44 -1.15 -10.82
CA PRO A 28 9.10 -1.51 -9.45
C PRO A 28 7.98 -2.53 -9.34
N LYS A 29 7.92 -3.22 -8.19
CA LYS A 29 6.98 -4.29 -7.85
C LYS A 29 5.52 -3.97 -8.21
N GLN A 30 5.05 -2.76 -7.94
CA GLN A 30 3.67 -2.37 -8.19
C GLN A 30 3.28 -2.36 -9.68
N PHE A 31 4.24 -2.26 -10.59
CA PHE A 31 4.01 -2.27 -12.04
C PHE A 31 4.16 -3.67 -12.67
N ILE A 32 4.28 -4.71 -11.85
CA ILE A 32 4.53 -6.09 -12.28
C ILE A 32 3.30 -6.95 -12.01
N ASP A 33 3.02 -7.89 -12.93
CA ASP A 33 2.08 -8.98 -12.67
C ASP A 33 2.76 -10.07 -11.83
N VAL A 34 2.81 -9.85 -10.53
CA VAL A 34 3.46 -10.77 -9.59
C VAL A 34 2.66 -12.07 -9.40
N LEU A 35 1.35 -12.02 -9.69
CA LEU A 35 0.44 -13.15 -9.47
C LEU A 35 0.18 -13.99 -10.73
N GLY A 36 0.67 -13.56 -11.90
CA GLY A 36 0.40 -14.23 -13.18
C GLY A 36 -1.07 -14.12 -13.63
N THR A 37 -1.74 -13.01 -13.30
CA THR A 37 -3.16 -12.79 -13.58
C THR A 37 -3.40 -11.97 -14.85
N GLY A 38 -2.34 -11.46 -15.49
CA GLY A 38 -2.41 -10.50 -16.58
C GLY A 38 -2.58 -9.05 -16.11
N ARG A 39 -2.56 -8.79 -14.79
CA ARG A 39 -2.72 -7.46 -14.19
C ARG A 39 -1.59 -7.17 -13.21
N SER A 40 -1.01 -5.96 -13.28
CA SER A 40 -0.05 -5.50 -12.28
C SER A 40 -0.72 -5.26 -10.92
N LEU A 41 0.07 -5.16 -9.84
CA LEU A 41 -0.46 -4.85 -8.52
C LEU A 41 -1.12 -3.46 -8.47
N LEU A 42 -0.60 -2.49 -9.21
CA LEU A 42 -1.21 -1.17 -9.36
C LEU A 42 -2.60 -1.27 -10.00
N GLN A 43 -2.72 -2.03 -11.10
CA GLN A 43 -3.99 -2.28 -11.76
C GLN A 43 -4.98 -3.02 -10.87
N LEU A 44 -4.54 -4.08 -10.17
CA LEU A 44 -5.37 -4.78 -9.18
C LEU A 44 -5.81 -3.86 -8.04
N THR A 45 -4.97 -2.90 -7.65
CA THR A 45 -5.34 -1.89 -6.65
C THR A 45 -6.42 -0.95 -7.18
N PHE A 46 -6.32 -0.48 -8.40
CA PHE A 46 -7.35 0.33 -9.05
C PHE A 46 -8.68 -0.44 -9.17
N ASP A 47 -8.64 -1.66 -9.72
CA ASP A 47 -9.82 -2.50 -9.97
C ASP A 47 -10.64 -2.79 -8.70
N ARG A 48 -9.97 -2.96 -7.54
CA ARG A 48 -10.69 -3.27 -6.28
C ARG A 48 -11.56 -2.13 -5.77
N PHE A 49 -11.33 -0.89 -6.24
CA PHE A 49 -12.15 0.29 -5.89
C PHE A 49 -13.27 0.58 -6.89
N GLU A 50 -13.50 -0.30 -7.86
CA GLU A 50 -14.62 -0.16 -8.79
C GLU A 50 -15.95 0.05 -8.06
N GLY A 51 -16.70 1.09 -8.44
CA GLY A 51 -17.96 1.45 -7.81
C GLY A 51 -17.85 2.23 -6.48
N VAL A 52 -16.65 2.39 -5.92
CA VAL A 52 -16.38 3.20 -4.70
C VAL A 52 -16.03 4.64 -5.07
N CYS A 53 -15.10 4.82 -6.01
CA CYS A 53 -14.69 6.12 -6.52
C CYS A 53 -14.84 6.13 -8.04
N LYS A 54 -15.12 7.32 -8.60
CA LYS A 54 -15.13 7.50 -10.06
C LYS A 54 -13.69 7.64 -10.58
N PRO A 55 -13.39 7.23 -11.85
CA PRO A 55 -12.04 7.38 -12.41
C PRO A 55 -11.47 8.79 -12.35
N GLU A 56 -12.30 9.82 -12.55
CA GLU A 56 -11.89 11.23 -12.45
C GLU A 56 -11.48 11.67 -11.02
N ASN A 57 -11.80 10.86 -10.00
CA ASN A 57 -11.43 11.08 -8.61
C ASN A 57 -10.36 10.10 -8.12
N VAL A 58 -9.77 9.32 -9.02
CA VAL A 58 -8.61 8.49 -8.69
C VAL A 58 -7.33 9.27 -8.95
N TRP A 59 -6.42 9.20 -7.99
CA TRP A 59 -5.13 9.87 -7.99
C TRP A 59 -4.02 8.85 -7.75
N VAL A 60 -2.91 9.02 -8.44
CA VAL A 60 -1.70 8.24 -8.18
C VAL A 60 -0.57 9.19 -7.82
N VAL A 61 0.08 8.96 -6.67
CA VAL A 61 1.30 9.69 -6.29
C VAL A 61 2.48 8.75 -6.50
N THR A 62 3.41 9.15 -7.34
CA THR A 62 4.55 8.31 -7.73
C THR A 62 5.82 9.14 -7.95
N ASN A 63 6.97 8.49 -8.04
CA ASN A 63 8.19 9.20 -8.45
C ASN A 63 8.08 9.61 -9.93
N LYS A 64 8.62 10.78 -10.26
CA LYS A 64 8.63 11.38 -11.61
C LYS A 64 9.03 10.38 -12.70
N LYS A 65 10.01 9.50 -12.42
CA LYS A 65 10.48 8.49 -13.38
C LYS A 65 9.46 7.39 -13.72
N TYR A 66 8.40 7.22 -12.91
CA TYR A 66 7.38 6.19 -13.10
C TYR A 66 6.05 6.72 -13.62
N ALA A 67 5.91 8.03 -13.82
CA ALA A 67 4.65 8.62 -14.29
C ALA A 67 4.17 8.02 -15.63
N ALA A 68 5.09 7.76 -16.56
CA ALA A 68 4.77 7.12 -17.83
C ALA A 68 4.23 5.69 -17.67
N LEU A 69 4.77 4.90 -16.71
CA LEU A 69 4.27 3.56 -16.39
C LEU A 69 2.87 3.60 -15.78
N VAL A 70 2.57 4.60 -14.96
CA VAL A 70 1.22 4.79 -14.42
C VAL A 70 0.24 5.09 -15.54
N HIS A 71 0.58 6.02 -16.44
CA HIS A 71 -0.27 6.37 -17.58
C HIS A 71 -0.51 5.19 -18.53
N GLU A 72 0.53 4.39 -18.80
CA GLU A 72 0.41 3.17 -19.61
C GLU A 72 -0.55 2.14 -19.00
N GLN A 73 -0.45 1.94 -17.67
CA GLN A 73 -1.22 0.89 -16.98
C GLN A 73 -2.62 1.31 -16.56
N LEU A 74 -2.85 2.59 -16.35
CA LEU A 74 -4.13 3.18 -15.90
C LEU A 74 -4.52 4.37 -16.80
N PRO A 75 -4.78 4.12 -18.09
CA PRO A 75 -5.14 5.19 -19.05
C PRO A 75 -6.47 5.86 -18.74
N GLU A 76 -7.31 5.27 -17.88
CA GLU A 76 -8.59 5.83 -17.44
C GLU A 76 -8.43 6.99 -16.44
N ILE A 77 -7.26 7.13 -15.81
CA ILE A 77 -7.00 8.20 -14.85
C ILE A 77 -6.57 9.47 -15.61
N PRO A 78 -7.17 10.63 -15.32
CA PRO A 78 -6.74 11.89 -15.92
C PRO A 78 -5.25 12.15 -15.64
N GLU A 79 -4.52 12.61 -16.64
CA GLU A 79 -3.08 12.89 -16.53
C GLU A 79 -2.75 13.84 -15.36
N GLY A 80 -3.56 14.89 -15.15
CA GLY A 80 -3.42 15.82 -14.03
C GLY A 80 -3.67 15.23 -12.64
N ASN A 81 -4.08 13.94 -12.56
CA ASN A 81 -4.24 13.21 -11.32
C ASN A 81 -3.05 12.26 -11.04
N ILE A 82 -2.03 12.24 -11.90
CA ILE A 82 -0.76 11.52 -11.68
C ILE A 82 0.25 12.52 -11.12
N LEU A 83 0.38 12.56 -9.79
CA LEU A 83 1.26 13.50 -9.09
C LEU A 83 2.67 12.93 -8.99
N GLN A 84 3.67 13.78 -9.30
CA GLN A 84 5.05 13.36 -9.47
C GLN A 84 5.92 13.88 -8.33
N GLU A 85 6.43 12.97 -7.49
CA GLU A 85 7.41 13.29 -6.46
C GLU A 85 8.82 13.38 -7.07
N PRO A 86 9.56 14.48 -6.85
CA PRO A 86 10.92 14.62 -7.40
C PRO A 86 11.94 13.74 -6.67
N CYS A 87 11.68 13.43 -5.41
CA CYS A 87 12.55 12.58 -4.59
C CYS A 87 11.71 11.81 -3.54
N ARG A 88 12.31 10.79 -2.92
CA ARG A 88 11.66 10.04 -1.84
C ARG A 88 11.76 10.80 -0.53
N ARG A 89 10.61 11.00 0.14
CA ARG A 89 10.47 11.61 1.46
C ARG A 89 9.54 10.82 2.38
N ASN A 90 9.38 9.50 2.11
CA ASN A 90 8.45 8.63 2.83
C ASN A 90 6.98 9.05 2.62
N THR A 91 6.03 8.52 3.41
CA THR A 91 4.59 8.62 3.11
C THR A 91 3.93 9.89 3.62
N ALA A 92 4.47 10.60 4.64
CA ALA A 92 3.81 11.82 5.11
C ALA A 92 3.81 12.96 4.08
N PRO A 93 4.93 13.33 3.43
CA PRO A 93 4.91 14.34 2.38
C PRO A 93 4.05 13.93 1.17
N CYS A 94 4.04 12.63 0.82
CA CYS A 94 3.16 12.08 -0.22
C CYS A 94 1.68 12.37 0.09
N VAL A 95 1.22 11.98 1.29
CA VAL A 95 -0.15 12.21 1.74
C VAL A 95 -0.46 13.70 1.88
N ALA A 96 0.49 14.50 2.37
CA ALA A 96 0.31 15.94 2.47
C ALA A 96 0.10 16.56 1.09
N TYR A 97 0.99 16.34 0.13
CA TYR A 97 0.88 16.89 -1.23
C TYR A 97 -0.49 16.64 -1.84
N ILE A 98 -0.89 15.38 -1.88
CA ILE A 98 -2.18 15.03 -2.50
C ILE A 98 -3.38 15.57 -1.73
N SER A 99 -3.30 15.65 -0.39
CA SER A 99 -4.42 16.13 0.43
C SER A 99 -4.67 17.63 0.20
N TRP A 100 -3.62 18.45 0.11
CA TRP A 100 -3.76 19.86 -0.27
C TRP A 100 -4.28 20.01 -1.70
N ARG A 101 -3.75 19.24 -2.63
CA ARG A 101 -4.15 19.27 -4.05
C ARG A 101 -5.63 18.91 -4.24
N ILE A 102 -6.11 17.86 -3.56
CA ILE A 102 -7.52 17.46 -3.59
C ILE A 102 -8.40 18.52 -2.92
N LYS A 103 -7.99 19.02 -1.74
CA LYS A 103 -8.77 20.01 -0.99
C LYS A 103 -9.00 21.31 -1.75
N GLU A 104 -8.02 21.76 -2.54
CA GLU A 104 -8.20 22.94 -3.39
C GLU A 104 -9.15 22.68 -4.57
N LYS A 105 -9.20 21.42 -5.06
CA LYS A 105 -10.15 21.01 -6.12
C LYS A 105 -11.56 20.75 -5.57
N ASP A 106 -11.65 20.09 -4.41
CA ASP A 106 -12.92 19.74 -3.74
C ASP A 106 -12.78 19.88 -2.22
N ALA A 107 -13.31 20.98 -1.68
CA ALA A 107 -13.24 21.27 -0.25
C ALA A 107 -14.00 20.25 0.63
N ARG A 108 -14.92 19.44 0.04
CA ARG A 108 -15.70 18.41 0.72
C ARG A 108 -15.19 16.99 0.42
N ALA A 109 -14.02 16.88 -0.17
CA ALA A 109 -13.43 15.60 -0.53
C ALA A 109 -13.28 14.70 0.69
N ASN A 110 -13.67 13.44 0.51
CA ASN A 110 -13.39 12.34 1.44
C ASN A 110 -12.42 11.38 0.76
N ILE A 111 -11.32 11.08 1.40
CA ILE A 111 -10.13 10.49 0.78
C ILE A 111 -9.91 9.09 1.33
N VAL A 112 -9.63 8.12 0.46
CA VAL A 112 -8.99 6.85 0.81
C VAL A 112 -7.56 6.89 0.30
N VAL A 113 -6.60 6.75 1.20
CA VAL A 113 -5.17 6.57 0.86
C VAL A 113 -4.82 5.10 0.98
N THR A 114 -4.22 4.51 -0.03
CA THR A 114 -3.84 3.09 -0.07
C THR A 114 -2.48 2.87 -0.74
N PRO A 115 -1.68 1.90 -0.29
CA PRO A 115 -0.53 1.42 -1.06
C PRO A 115 -0.96 0.78 -2.38
N SER A 116 -0.07 0.80 -3.38
CA SER A 116 -0.30 0.27 -4.72
C SER A 116 0.00 -1.22 -4.89
N ASP A 117 0.57 -1.88 -3.87
CA ASP A 117 1.25 -3.18 -4.01
C ASP A 117 0.78 -4.24 -3.02
N HIS A 118 -0.35 -4.02 -2.36
CA HIS A 118 -0.98 -4.98 -1.45
C HIS A 118 -1.98 -5.89 -2.19
N ILE A 119 -2.20 -7.08 -1.64
CA ILE A 119 -3.21 -8.04 -2.11
C ILE A 119 -4.48 -7.94 -1.26
N VAL A 120 -5.62 -8.10 -1.90
CA VAL A 120 -6.94 -8.26 -1.29
C VAL A 120 -7.67 -9.40 -2.02
N ASN A 121 -7.98 -10.48 -1.30
CA ASN A 121 -8.60 -11.67 -1.91
C ASN A 121 -10.12 -11.53 -2.08
N ASN A 122 -10.80 -10.82 -1.17
CA ASN A 122 -12.25 -10.60 -1.23
C ASN A 122 -12.58 -9.13 -1.48
N CYS A 123 -12.60 -8.74 -2.77
CA CYS A 123 -12.89 -7.37 -3.18
C CYS A 123 -14.29 -6.90 -2.78
N ASN A 124 -15.30 -7.77 -2.74
CA ASN A 124 -16.66 -7.38 -2.33
C ASN A 124 -16.71 -6.99 -0.84
N LYS A 125 -16.08 -7.80 0.02
CA LYS A 125 -15.98 -7.49 1.45
C LYS A 125 -15.15 -6.22 1.68
N PHE A 126 -14.05 -6.05 0.92
CA PHE A 126 -13.21 -4.85 0.94
C PHE A 126 -14.03 -3.60 0.58
N ARG A 127 -14.76 -3.61 -0.55
CA ARG A 127 -15.60 -2.48 -0.98
C ARG A 127 -16.64 -2.09 0.07
N ARG A 128 -17.28 -3.08 0.73
CA ARG A 128 -18.22 -2.82 1.83
C ARG A 128 -17.55 -2.09 2.98
N VAL A 129 -16.38 -2.54 3.42
CA VAL A 129 -15.62 -1.94 4.52
C VAL A 129 -15.22 -0.51 4.16
N ILE A 130 -14.65 -0.29 2.97
CA ILE A 130 -14.25 1.05 2.49
C ILE A 130 -15.44 1.99 2.41
N THR A 131 -16.57 1.54 1.82
CA THR A 131 -17.77 2.38 1.70
C THR A 131 -18.34 2.75 3.08
N SER A 132 -18.32 1.82 4.02
CA SER A 132 -18.76 2.06 5.41
C SER A 132 -17.84 3.04 6.14
N ALA A 133 -16.52 2.92 5.96
CA ALA A 133 -15.53 3.84 6.54
C ALA A 133 -15.65 5.25 5.91
N LEU A 134 -15.82 5.37 4.59
CA LEU A 134 -16.06 6.63 3.90
C LEU A 134 -17.33 7.33 4.38
N LYS A 135 -18.40 6.59 4.63
CA LYS A 135 -19.61 7.15 5.22
C LYS A 135 -19.33 7.75 6.61
N PHE A 136 -18.60 7.00 7.44
CA PHE A 136 -18.25 7.44 8.79
C PHE A 136 -17.39 8.72 8.78
N THR A 137 -16.32 8.76 7.98
CA THR A 137 -15.43 9.92 7.90
C THR A 137 -16.03 11.13 7.16
N GLY A 138 -17.03 10.90 6.34
CA GLY A 138 -17.81 11.99 5.71
C GLY A 138 -18.75 12.71 6.70
N GLU A 139 -19.00 12.12 7.86
CA GLU A 139 -19.88 12.65 8.91
C GLU A 139 -19.11 13.01 10.21
N THR A 140 -17.79 12.81 10.23
CA THR A 140 -16.93 13.04 11.41
C THR A 140 -15.59 13.64 11.00
N ASP A 141 -14.92 14.31 11.95
CA ASP A 141 -13.56 14.83 11.77
C ASP A 141 -12.49 13.79 12.16
N SER A 142 -12.76 12.52 11.88
CA SER A 142 -11.94 11.38 12.31
C SER A 142 -11.10 10.81 11.16
N ILE A 143 -10.02 10.12 11.52
CA ILE A 143 -9.23 9.28 10.62
C ILE A 143 -9.57 7.82 10.94
N VAL A 144 -9.92 7.03 9.92
CA VAL A 144 -10.13 5.59 10.05
C VAL A 144 -9.00 4.84 9.37
N THR A 145 -8.43 3.86 10.06
CA THR A 145 -7.51 2.90 9.47
C THR A 145 -8.12 1.49 9.49
N LEU A 146 -7.68 0.62 8.56
CA LEU A 146 -8.13 -0.77 8.53
C LEU A 146 -7.20 -1.65 9.36
N GLY A 147 -7.78 -2.39 10.29
CA GLY A 147 -7.09 -3.32 11.17
C GLY A 147 -7.25 -4.77 10.73
N MET A 148 -6.15 -5.47 10.45
CA MET A 148 -6.14 -6.89 10.09
C MET A 148 -5.79 -7.74 11.30
N LYS A 149 -6.52 -8.85 11.53
CA LYS A 149 -6.23 -9.74 12.65
C LYS A 149 -4.83 -10.34 12.52
N PRO A 150 -3.95 -10.18 13.53
CA PRO A 150 -2.63 -10.76 13.51
C PRO A 150 -2.70 -12.30 13.57
N THR A 151 -1.92 -12.97 12.74
CA THR A 151 -1.80 -14.44 12.71
C THR A 151 -0.41 -14.93 13.11
N ARG A 152 0.56 -14.02 13.23
CA ARG A 152 1.96 -14.27 13.61
C ARG A 152 2.58 -12.98 14.19
N PRO A 153 3.70 -13.07 14.92
CA PRO A 153 4.39 -11.89 15.45
C PRO A 153 5.24 -11.21 14.37
N GLU A 154 4.60 -10.42 13.50
CA GLU A 154 5.26 -9.72 12.40
C GLU A 154 5.87 -8.41 12.89
N THR A 155 7.20 -8.26 12.80
CA THR A 155 7.92 -7.07 13.24
C THR A 155 8.05 -5.99 12.15
N GLY A 156 7.68 -6.31 10.92
CA GLY A 156 7.67 -5.39 9.78
C GLY A 156 6.42 -4.53 9.66
N TYR A 157 5.38 -4.82 10.48
CA TYR A 157 4.09 -4.12 10.44
C TYR A 157 3.89 -3.19 11.62
N GLY A 158 3.05 -2.16 11.41
CA GLY A 158 2.44 -1.43 12.52
C GLY A 158 1.33 -2.24 13.19
N TYR A 159 1.14 -2.03 14.48
CA TYR A 159 0.07 -2.62 15.29
C TYR A 159 -0.83 -1.51 15.85
N ILE A 160 -2.12 -1.80 15.87
CA ILE A 160 -3.18 -0.89 16.32
C ILE A 160 -3.93 -1.59 17.45
N GLN A 161 -4.00 -0.98 18.61
CA GLN A 161 -4.89 -1.42 19.69
C GLN A 161 -6.20 -0.65 19.59
N GLY A 162 -7.32 -1.37 19.48
CA GLY A 162 -8.65 -0.78 19.48
C GLY A 162 -9.41 -1.03 20.78
N ASP A 163 -10.12 -0.03 21.28
CA ASP A 163 -11.09 -0.23 22.37
C ASP A 163 -12.34 -0.94 21.85
N LEU A 164 -12.31 -2.27 21.82
CA LEU A 164 -13.42 -3.10 21.35
C LEU A 164 -14.63 -3.10 22.30
N SER A 165 -14.48 -2.59 23.52
CA SER A 165 -15.57 -2.47 24.49
C SER A 165 -16.51 -1.30 24.19
N THR A 166 -16.01 -0.28 23.48
CA THR A 166 -16.74 0.96 23.21
C THR A 166 -16.80 1.25 21.70
N PRO A 167 -17.69 0.53 20.96
CA PRO A 167 -17.88 0.79 19.54
C PRO A 167 -18.41 2.22 19.31
N SER A 168 -18.03 2.83 18.19
CA SER A 168 -18.52 4.15 17.82
C SER A 168 -20.06 4.17 17.69
N ALA A 169 -20.70 5.20 18.24
CA ALA A 169 -22.15 5.37 18.18
C ALA A 169 -22.68 5.50 16.73
N ARG A 170 -21.87 5.98 15.80
CA ARG A 170 -22.23 6.15 14.37
C ARG A 170 -22.03 4.88 13.55
N ASN A 171 -21.09 4.03 13.95
CA ASN A 171 -20.82 2.75 13.28
C ASN A 171 -20.23 1.75 14.27
N ARG A 172 -20.98 0.73 14.62
CA ARG A 172 -20.60 -0.28 15.63
C ARG A 172 -19.47 -1.21 15.21
N GLU A 173 -19.06 -1.19 13.95
CA GLU A 173 -17.91 -1.93 13.44
C GLU A 173 -16.59 -1.11 13.52
N ILE A 174 -16.67 0.16 13.98
CA ILE A 174 -15.53 1.09 14.08
C ILE A 174 -15.27 1.41 15.55
N PHE A 175 -14.02 1.31 15.97
CA PHE A 175 -13.58 1.46 17.35
C PHE A 175 -12.51 2.53 17.48
N ARG A 176 -12.47 3.23 18.60
CA ARG A 176 -11.40 4.19 18.87
C ARG A 176 -10.07 3.46 19.02
N VAL A 177 -9.00 4.08 18.53
CA VAL A 177 -7.64 3.57 18.71
C VAL A 177 -7.10 4.07 20.06
N ASP A 178 -6.68 3.12 20.89
CA ASP A 178 -6.01 3.41 22.16
C ASP A 178 -4.51 3.59 21.98
N GLN A 179 -3.92 2.77 21.09
CA GLN A 179 -2.50 2.79 20.83
C GLN A 179 -2.22 2.45 19.35
N PHE A 180 -1.28 3.19 18.76
CA PHE A 180 -0.67 2.86 17.49
C PHE A 180 0.83 2.64 17.71
N LYS A 181 1.38 1.52 17.24
CA LYS A 181 2.80 1.19 17.40
C LYS A 181 3.40 0.66 16.10
N GLU A 182 4.25 1.45 15.50
CA GLU A 182 4.93 1.10 14.27
C GLU A 182 6.13 0.18 14.55
N LYS A 183 6.20 -0.96 13.87
CA LYS A 183 7.30 -1.93 13.84
C LYS A 183 7.87 -2.27 15.22
N PRO A 184 7.10 -2.95 16.09
CA PRO A 184 7.56 -3.34 17.43
C PRO A 184 8.67 -4.39 17.33
N ASN A 185 9.42 -4.57 18.43
CA ASN A 185 10.32 -5.71 18.55
C ASN A 185 9.53 -7.04 18.66
N LEU A 186 10.23 -8.18 18.49
CA LEU A 186 9.61 -9.51 18.48
C LEU A 186 8.84 -9.82 19.76
N GLU A 187 9.41 -9.55 20.93
CA GLU A 187 8.77 -9.79 22.24
C GLU A 187 7.43 -9.04 22.35
N THR A 188 7.41 -7.79 21.91
CA THR A 188 6.20 -6.95 21.89
C THR A 188 5.17 -7.48 20.89
N ALA A 189 5.62 -7.85 19.68
CA ALA A 189 4.75 -8.43 18.66
C ALA A 189 4.11 -9.75 19.11
N GLU A 190 4.84 -10.60 19.84
CA GLU A 190 4.31 -11.84 20.42
C GLU A 190 3.21 -11.57 21.48
N LYS A 191 3.34 -10.51 22.27
CA LYS A 191 2.32 -10.07 23.21
C LYS A 191 1.06 -9.60 22.46
N TYR A 192 1.23 -8.81 21.41
CA TYR A 192 0.13 -8.25 20.63
C TYR A 192 -0.68 -9.33 19.88
N VAL A 193 -0.02 -10.38 19.38
CA VAL A 193 -0.73 -11.51 18.71
C VAL A 193 -1.64 -12.27 19.69
N LYS A 194 -1.28 -12.32 20.97
CA LYS A 194 -2.08 -13.00 22.02
C LYS A 194 -3.26 -12.15 22.52
N ASP A 195 -3.19 -10.85 22.33
CA ASP A 195 -4.23 -9.90 22.72
C ASP A 195 -5.19 -9.66 21.55
N HIS A 196 -6.45 -9.99 21.73
CA HIS A 196 -7.49 -9.88 20.69
C HIS A 196 -7.85 -8.44 20.31
N ASN A 197 -7.38 -7.44 21.06
CA ASN A 197 -7.60 -6.02 20.78
C ASN A 197 -6.58 -5.42 19.81
N PHE A 198 -5.52 -6.17 19.44
CA PHE A 198 -4.51 -5.71 18.51
C PHE A 198 -4.77 -6.18 17.08
N PHE A 199 -4.49 -5.28 16.15
CA PHE A 199 -4.62 -5.50 14.71
C PHE A 199 -3.35 -5.04 14.00
N TRP A 200 -3.00 -5.66 12.88
CA TRP A 200 -2.02 -5.12 11.97
C TRP A 200 -2.57 -3.90 11.24
N ASN A 201 -1.78 -2.85 11.11
CA ASN A 201 -2.10 -1.71 10.26
C ASN A 201 -1.99 -2.09 8.79
N ALA A 202 -3.09 -2.03 8.06
CA ALA A 202 -3.09 -2.31 6.62
C ALA A 202 -2.48 -1.17 5.78
N GLY A 203 -2.11 -0.04 6.39
CA GLY A 203 -1.62 1.13 5.66
C GLY A 203 -2.67 1.79 4.76
N ILE A 204 -3.95 1.51 5.02
CA ILE A 204 -5.08 2.12 4.31
C ILE A 204 -5.78 3.08 5.26
N PHE A 205 -5.81 4.36 4.89
CA PHE A 205 -6.35 5.43 5.72
C PHE A 205 -7.52 6.12 5.03
N ILE A 206 -8.59 6.36 5.75
CA ILE A 206 -9.80 7.00 5.26
C ILE A 206 -10.09 8.23 6.13
N MET A 207 -10.29 9.40 5.50
CA MET A 207 -10.52 10.67 6.19
C MET A 207 -11.01 11.75 5.23
N SER A 208 -11.58 12.83 5.76
CA SER A 208 -11.83 14.01 4.93
C SER A 208 -10.51 14.75 4.60
N ALA A 209 -10.48 15.43 3.45
CA ALA A 209 -9.34 16.29 3.09
C ALA A 209 -9.11 17.40 4.14
N ALA A 210 -10.19 17.89 4.76
CA ALA A 210 -10.11 18.87 5.83
C ALA A 210 -9.44 18.30 7.08
N THR A 211 -9.84 17.09 7.51
CA THR A 211 -9.30 16.40 8.67
C THR A 211 -7.80 16.19 8.55
N ILE A 212 -7.33 15.61 7.45
CA ILE A 212 -5.90 15.31 7.30
C ILE A 212 -5.05 16.58 7.15
N VAL A 213 -5.53 17.59 6.42
CA VAL A 213 -4.85 18.89 6.33
C VAL A 213 -4.73 19.54 7.71
N ASN A 214 -5.78 19.47 8.53
CA ASN A 214 -5.73 19.98 9.90
C ASN A 214 -4.77 19.18 10.79
N ALA A 215 -4.75 17.86 10.67
CA ALA A 215 -3.79 17.00 11.36
C ALA A 215 -2.33 17.39 11.04
N PHE A 216 -2.01 17.64 9.75
CA PHE A 216 -0.67 18.13 9.39
C PHE A 216 -0.35 19.49 10.00
N ARG A 217 -1.31 20.42 10.08
CA ARG A 217 -1.10 21.72 10.72
C ARG A 217 -0.73 21.58 12.21
N VAL A 218 -1.37 20.64 12.90
CA VAL A 218 -1.17 20.41 14.32
C VAL A 218 0.12 19.64 14.59
N TYR A 219 0.32 18.51 13.88
CA TYR A 219 1.36 17.53 14.23
C TYR A 219 2.62 17.65 13.35
N GLN A 220 2.52 18.29 12.17
CA GLN A 220 3.61 18.48 11.21
C GLN A 220 3.59 19.87 10.56
N PRO A 221 3.71 20.96 11.37
CA PRO A 221 3.57 22.33 10.88
C PRO A 221 4.60 22.70 9.83
N GLY A 222 5.80 22.08 9.84
CA GLY A 222 6.83 22.28 8.82
C GLY A 222 6.37 21.81 7.45
N ILE A 223 5.84 20.59 7.35
CA ILE A 223 5.28 20.03 6.12
C ILE A 223 4.04 20.83 5.69
N ALA A 224 3.14 21.16 6.63
CA ALA A 224 1.95 21.95 6.36
C ALA A 224 2.30 23.31 5.73
N LYS A 225 3.28 24.04 6.26
CA LYS A 225 3.73 25.34 5.74
C LYS A 225 4.17 25.27 4.28
N ILE A 226 4.90 24.20 3.90
CA ILE A 226 5.36 24.00 2.53
C ILE A 226 4.15 23.93 1.58
N PHE A 227 3.22 23.00 1.83
CA PHE A 227 2.08 22.78 0.94
C PHE A 227 1.03 23.89 1.00
N GLU A 228 0.86 24.58 2.14
CA GLU A 228 -0.01 25.77 2.20
C GLU A 228 0.49 26.94 1.36
N SER A 229 1.81 27.12 1.29
CA SER A 229 2.39 28.19 0.47
C SER A 229 2.14 28.01 -1.03
N MET A 230 1.72 26.81 -1.44
CA MET A 230 1.48 26.41 -2.83
C MET A 230 0.01 26.46 -3.24
N ARG A 231 -0.93 26.83 -2.37
CA ARG A 231 -2.38 26.75 -2.62
C ARG A 231 -2.83 27.40 -3.93
N SER A 232 -2.29 28.54 -4.28
CA SER A 232 -2.68 29.31 -5.48
C SER A 232 -2.16 28.72 -6.80
N ILE A 233 -1.27 27.71 -6.73
CA ILE A 233 -0.61 27.13 -7.92
C ILE A 233 -1.05 25.68 -8.21
N TYR A 234 -1.75 25.03 -7.29
CA TYR A 234 -2.31 23.70 -7.55
C TYR A 234 -3.21 23.69 -8.77
N GLY A 235 -2.97 22.72 -9.69
CA GLY A 235 -3.68 22.59 -10.95
C GLY A 235 -3.29 23.57 -12.03
N THR A 236 -2.21 24.33 -11.85
CA THR A 236 -1.62 25.20 -12.87
C THR A 236 -0.34 24.58 -13.45
N ASP A 237 0.12 25.09 -14.58
CA ASP A 237 1.37 24.65 -15.23
C ASP A 237 2.62 24.86 -14.36
N LYS A 238 2.52 25.67 -13.30
CA LYS A 238 3.62 25.95 -12.37
C LYS A 238 3.69 24.96 -11.20
N GLU A 239 2.70 24.08 -11.04
CA GLU A 239 2.61 23.15 -9.90
C GLU A 239 3.86 22.27 -9.82
N GLN A 240 4.22 21.58 -10.91
CA GLN A 240 5.35 20.65 -10.89
C GLN A 240 6.69 21.34 -10.62
N GLU A 241 6.93 22.53 -11.19
CA GLU A 241 8.15 23.30 -10.94
C GLU A 241 8.30 23.63 -9.44
N GLN A 242 7.22 24.05 -8.79
CA GLN A 242 7.24 24.39 -7.38
C GLN A 242 7.33 23.14 -6.48
N ILE A 243 6.75 22.02 -6.89
CA ILE A 243 6.94 20.74 -6.22
C ILE A 243 8.40 20.30 -6.33
N ASP A 244 9.02 20.37 -7.51
CA ASP A 244 10.42 20.00 -7.70
C ASP A 244 11.36 20.82 -6.79
N LEU A 245 11.02 22.08 -6.53
CA LEU A 245 11.80 22.98 -5.67
C LEU A 245 11.57 22.72 -4.17
N ARG A 246 10.31 22.59 -3.73
CA ARG A 246 9.96 22.64 -2.31
C ARG A 246 9.78 21.26 -1.65
N TYR A 247 9.39 20.25 -2.40
CA TYR A 247 9.19 18.89 -1.87
C TYR A 247 10.46 18.31 -1.20
N PRO A 248 11.68 18.54 -1.71
CA PRO A 248 12.91 18.12 -1.05
C PRO A 248 13.16 18.74 0.34
N GLU A 249 12.49 19.87 0.67
CA GLU A 249 12.57 20.50 2.00
C GLU A 249 11.74 19.75 3.06
N CYS A 250 10.81 18.87 2.64
CA CYS A 250 9.98 18.10 3.56
C CYS A 250 10.82 17.15 4.42
N GLU A 251 10.44 17.00 5.67
CA GLU A 251 10.96 15.96 6.55
C GLU A 251 10.72 14.58 5.95
N ASN A 252 11.74 13.70 6.03
CA ASN A 252 11.62 12.31 5.58
C ASN A 252 11.01 11.45 6.68
N ILE A 253 9.68 11.40 6.74
CA ILE A 253 8.92 10.73 7.80
C ILE A 253 7.71 9.99 7.23
N SER A 254 7.35 8.81 7.79
CA SER A 254 6.11 8.14 7.42
C SER A 254 4.88 8.80 8.04
N ILE A 255 3.72 8.62 7.42
CA ILE A 255 2.43 9.12 7.93
C ILE A 255 2.11 8.49 9.28
N ASP A 256 2.58 7.27 9.54
CA ASP A 256 2.39 6.55 10.79
C ASP A 256 3.03 7.32 11.96
N TYR A 257 4.32 7.65 11.85
CA TYR A 257 5.04 8.46 12.85
C TYR A 257 4.64 9.94 12.85
N ALA A 258 4.31 10.48 11.69
CA ALA A 258 3.98 11.89 11.55
C ALA A 258 2.64 12.25 12.20
N ILE A 259 1.63 11.41 11.98
CA ILE A 259 0.23 11.68 12.33
C ILE A 259 -0.38 10.55 13.18
N MET A 260 -0.30 9.26 12.72
CA MET A 260 -1.11 8.18 13.30
C MET A 260 -0.74 7.83 14.75
N GLU A 261 0.52 7.95 15.13
CA GLU A 261 0.94 7.77 16.55
C GLU A 261 0.60 8.96 17.46
N LYS A 262 0.15 10.11 16.91
CA LYS A 262 -0.02 11.37 17.65
C LYS A 262 -1.45 11.89 17.69
N ALA A 263 -2.23 11.59 16.66
CA ALA A 263 -3.57 12.14 16.53
C ALA A 263 -4.56 11.43 17.48
N GLU A 264 -5.46 12.20 18.09
CA GLU A 264 -6.39 11.71 19.10
C GLU A 264 -7.66 11.09 18.50
N GLU A 265 -8.12 11.57 17.35
CA GLU A 265 -9.37 11.13 16.69
C GLU A 265 -9.09 10.09 15.60
N ILE A 266 -8.38 9.01 16.00
CA ILE A 266 -8.11 7.84 15.14
C ILE A 266 -9.00 6.69 15.56
N PHE A 267 -9.55 6.02 14.55
CA PHE A 267 -10.41 4.86 14.69
C PHE A 267 -9.88 3.69 13.86
N VAL A 268 -10.09 2.48 14.33
CA VAL A 268 -9.81 1.25 13.61
C VAL A 268 -11.09 0.58 13.16
N PHE A 269 -11.12 0.13 11.90
CA PHE A 269 -12.15 -0.76 11.39
C PHE A 269 -11.54 -2.16 11.27
N PRO A 270 -11.79 -3.08 12.21
CA PRO A 270 -11.36 -4.47 12.09
C PRO A 270 -11.96 -5.12 10.85
N ALA A 271 -11.12 -5.70 10.02
CA ALA A 271 -11.55 -6.29 8.76
C ALA A 271 -10.82 -7.61 8.48
N ASP A 272 -11.46 -8.45 7.69
CA ASP A 272 -10.92 -9.72 7.23
C ASP A 272 -11.40 -9.97 5.80
N PHE A 273 -10.60 -9.57 4.83
CA PHE A 273 -10.84 -9.74 3.40
C PHE A 273 -9.67 -10.42 2.67
N GLY A 274 -8.82 -11.13 3.42
CA GLY A 274 -7.64 -11.79 2.86
C GLY A 274 -6.59 -10.78 2.39
N TRP A 275 -6.11 -9.94 3.31
CA TRP A 275 -5.10 -8.92 3.06
C TRP A 275 -3.68 -9.49 3.21
N SER A 276 -2.77 -9.01 2.35
CA SER A 276 -1.33 -9.17 2.49
C SER A 276 -0.62 -7.95 1.90
N ASP A 277 0.44 -7.49 2.58
CA ASP A 277 1.34 -6.44 2.05
C ASP A 277 2.23 -6.95 0.91
N LEU A 278 2.24 -8.28 0.70
CA LEU A 278 3.10 -8.94 -0.28
C LEU A 278 4.56 -8.48 -0.16
N GLY A 279 5.09 -8.46 1.07
CA GLY A 279 6.42 -7.90 1.36
C GLY A 279 7.58 -8.81 0.96
N THR A 280 7.35 -10.12 0.79
CA THR A 280 8.38 -11.13 0.57
C THR A 280 7.91 -12.25 -0.35
N TRP A 281 8.85 -13.06 -0.85
CA TRP A 281 8.55 -14.28 -1.61
C TRP A 281 7.77 -15.31 -0.81
N GLY A 282 8.04 -15.42 0.49
CA GLY A 282 7.27 -16.27 1.41
C GLY A 282 5.81 -15.83 1.50
N SER A 283 5.56 -14.53 1.53
CA SER A 283 4.19 -14.01 1.49
C SER A 283 3.50 -14.27 0.14
N LEU A 284 4.25 -14.24 -0.97
CA LEU A 284 3.73 -14.60 -2.30
C LEU A 284 3.41 -16.09 -2.37
N LEU A 285 4.26 -16.99 -1.84
CA LEU A 285 3.99 -18.43 -1.76
C LEU A 285 2.69 -18.72 -1.02
N VAL A 286 2.42 -18.01 0.10
CA VAL A 286 1.19 -18.16 0.89
C VAL A 286 -0.04 -17.71 0.11
N GLN A 287 0.08 -16.65 -0.69
CA GLN A 287 -1.03 -16.09 -1.48
C GLN A 287 -1.27 -16.83 -2.81
N SER A 288 -0.30 -17.61 -3.27
CA SER A 288 -0.39 -18.33 -4.54
C SER A 288 -1.12 -19.67 -4.39
N LYS A 289 -1.70 -20.15 -5.50
CA LYS A 289 -2.20 -21.52 -5.59
C LYS A 289 -1.02 -22.49 -5.49
N ARG A 290 -1.12 -23.47 -4.60
CA ARG A 290 -0.07 -24.48 -4.35
C ARG A 290 -0.52 -25.85 -4.82
N ASP A 291 0.44 -26.66 -5.29
CA ASP A 291 0.23 -28.10 -5.52
C ASP A 291 0.17 -28.89 -4.21
N ALA A 292 0.00 -30.22 -4.32
CA ALA A 292 -0.07 -31.12 -3.16
C ALA A 292 1.22 -31.17 -2.32
N ASN A 293 2.35 -30.77 -2.90
CA ASN A 293 3.65 -30.70 -2.23
C ASN A 293 3.98 -29.27 -1.71
N GLY A 294 3.05 -28.35 -1.76
CA GLY A 294 3.22 -26.99 -1.28
C GLY A 294 3.98 -26.06 -2.24
N ASN A 295 4.27 -26.48 -3.49
CA ASN A 295 4.93 -25.62 -4.47
C ASN A 295 3.92 -24.65 -5.10
N ALA A 296 4.34 -23.40 -5.35
CA ALA A 296 3.63 -22.45 -6.18
C ALA A 296 4.39 -22.22 -7.49
N THR A 297 3.70 -22.29 -8.62
CA THR A 297 4.27 -22.03 -9.94
C THR A 297 3.50 -20.91 -10.64
N ILE A 298 4.20 -19.87 -11.03
CA ILE A 298 3.68 -18.71 -11.76
C ILE A 298 4.39 -18.67 -13.11
N GLY A 299 3.67 -19.03 -14.16
CA GLY A 299 4.19 -19.23 -15.51
C GLY A 299 3.65 -20.50 -16.18
N ASN A 300 3.88 -20.66 -17.48
CA ASN A 300 3.15 -21.63 -18.29
C ASN A 300 3.87 -22.98 -18.52
N ASN A 301 5.12 -23.14 -18.28
CA ASN A 301 5.85 -24.34 -18.72
C ASN A 301 6.79 -24.86 -17.64
N ILE A 302 6.25 -25.00 -16.41
CA ILE A 302 6.99 -25.37 -15.21
C ILE A 302 6.60 -26.78 -14.77
N GLN A 303 7.59 -27.66 -14.62
CA GLN A 303 7.41 -29.02 -14.11
C GLN A 303 8.20 -29.20 -12.81
N MET A 304 7.49 -29.62 -11.74
CA MET A 304 8.05 -29.93 -10.45
C MET A 304 8.13 -31.45 -10.26
N ILE A 305 9.31 -31.98 -9.91
CA ILE A 305 9.56 -33.41 -9.69
C ILE A 305 10.24 -33.56 -8.33
N ASP A 306 9.68 -34.36 -7.43
CA ASP A 306 10.23 -34.62 -6.08
C ASP A 306 10.64 -33.34 -5.32
N SER A 307 9.89 -32.29 -5.49
CA SER A 307 10.19 -30.95 -4.97
C SER A 307 9.07 -30.43 -4.07
N LYS A 308 9.42 -29.67 -2.99
CA LYS A 308 8.48 -29.24 -1.95
C LYS A 308 8.67 -27.80 -1.54
N ASN A 309 7.56 -27.10 -1.23
CA ASN A 309 7.56 -25.77 -0.64
C ASN A 309 8.39 -24.73 -1.41
N ASN A 310 8.45 -24.83 -2.73
CA ASN A 310 9.16 -23.89 -3.58
C ASN A 310 8.19 -22.87 -4.18
N ILE A 311 8.72 -21.72 -4.56
CA ILE A 311 8.04 -20.78 -5.44
C ILE A 311 8.86 -20.59 -6.72
N VAL A 312 8.18 -20.75 -7.86
CA VAL A 312 8.79 -20.59 -9.19
C VAL A 312 8.02 -19.53 -9.94
N HIS A 313 8.71 -18.50 -10.37
CA HIS A 313 8.15 -17.42 -11.16
C HIS A 313 8.96 -17.22 -12.46
N THR A 314 8.37 -17.66 -13.58
CA THR A 314 8.96 -17.50 -14.91
C THR A 314 7.85 -17.24 -15.92
N LEU A 315 7.65 -16.01 -16.32
CA LEU A 315 6.56 -15.62 -17.25
C LEU A 315 6.92 -15.82 -18.73
N ASN A 316 8.14 -16.28 -19.02
CA ASN A 316 8.58 -16.57 -20.38
C ASN A 316 8.13 -17.98 -20.84
N GLU A 317 8.28 -18.27 -22.16
CA GLU A 317 7.89 -19.55 -22.77
C GLU A 317 8.90 -20.69 -22.53
N LYS A 318 9.96 -20.45 -21.77
CA LYS A 318 10.99 -21.49 -21.49
C LYS A 318 10.37 -22.65 -20.72
N LYS A 319 10.71 -23.86 -21.13
CA LYS A 319 10.44 -25.05 -20.31
C LYS A 319 11.40 -25.05 -19.10
N VAL A 320 10.83 -25.09 -17.91
CA VAL A 320 11.54 -25.16 -16.64
C VAL A 320 11.22 -26.49 -15.97
N VAL A 321 12.23 -27.29 -15.66
CA VAL A 321 12.10 -28.56 -14.95
C VAL A 321 12.93 -28.46 -13.68
N ILE A 322 12.30 -28.69 -12.53
CA ILE A 322 12.91 -28.62 -11.22
C ILE A 322 12.74 -29.96 -10.51
N GLN A 323 13.86 -30.56 -10.10
CA GLN A 323 13.87 -31.85 -9.44
C GLN A 323 14.63 -31.76 -8.11
N GLY A 324 14.03 -32.27 -7.03
CA GLY A 324 14.68 -32.49 -5.75
C GLY A 324 14.93 -31.25 -4.90
N LEU A 325 14.32 -30.10 -5.21
CA LEU A 325 14.47 -28.86 -4.43
C LEU A 325 13.38 -28.74 -3.36
N GLU A 326 13.78 -28.24 -2.19
CA GLU A 326 12.86 -27.93 -1.10
C GLU A 326 13.16 -26.56 -0.49
N GLY A 327 12.11 -25.70 -0.42
CA GLY A 327 12.17 -24.38 0.21
C GLY A 327 12.99 -23.35 -0.58
N TYR A 328 12.89 -23.35 -1.91
CA TYR A 328 13.60 -22.41 -2.78
C TYR A 328 12.68 -21.41 -3.47
N ILE A 329 13.26 -20.26 -3.75
CA ILE A 329 12.78 -19.24 -4.68
C ILE A 329 13.52 -19.44 -5.99
N ILE A 330 12.79 -19.63 -7.08
CA ILE A 330 13.32 -19.68 -8.44
C ILE A 330 12.59 -18.60 -9.25
N ALA A 331 13.31 -17.59 -9.68
CA ALA A 331 12.70 -16.46 -10.40
C ALA A 331 13.57 -16.08 -11.61
N GLU A 332 12.94 -15.88 -12.75
CA GLU A 332 13.64 -15.44 -13.95
C GLU A 332 12.94 -14.22 -14.56
N GLU A 333 13.71 -13.19 -14.83
CA GLU A 333 13.24 -11.98 -15.51
C GLU A 333 14.41 -11.34 -16.28
N ASN A 334 14.16 -10.90 -17.53
CA ASN A 334 15.12 -10.18 -18.37
C ASN A 334 16.52 -10.84 -18.46
N GLY A 335 16.57 -12.17 -18.60
CA GLY A 335 17.81 -12.93 -18.71
C GLY A 335 18.54 -13.16 -17.38
N THR A 336 17.98 -12.75 -16.27
CA THR A 336 18.51 -13.00 -14.93
C THR A 336 17.74 -14.13 -14.26
N LEU A 337 18.44 -15.17 -13.82
CA LEU A 337 17.89 -16.28 -13.03
C LEU A 337 18.38 -16.20 -11.60
N LEU A 338 17.45 -16.11 -10.66
CA LEU A 338 17.69 -16.25 -9.22
C LEU A 338 17.27 -17.65 -8.78
N ILE A 339 18.17 -18.35 -8.06
CA ILE A 339 17.86 -19.54 -7.28
C ILE A 339 18.36 -19.29 -5.86
N CYS A 340 17.46 -19.15 -4.92
CA CYS A 340 17.77 -18.73 -3.55
C CYS A 340 16.94 -19.53 -2.55
N LYS A 341 17.49 -19.87 -1.39
CA LYS A 341 16.68 -20.47 -0.30
C LYS A 341 15.63 -19.47 0.19
N MET A 342 14.43 -19.95 0.49
CA MET A 342 13.36 -19.11 1.05
C MET A 342 13.79 -18.45 2.38
N SER A 343 14.61 -19.11 3.19
CA SER A 343 15.17 -18.56 4.42
C SER A 343 16.07 -17.33 4.21
N GLU A 344 16.58 -17.14 2.99
CA GLU A 344 17.47 -16.05 2.62
C GLU A 344 16.75 -14.91 1.87
N GLU A 345 15.42 -14.92 1.81
CA GLU A 345 14.64 -13.94 1.04
C GLU A 345 14.91 -12.48 1.41
N GLN A 346 15.31 -12.20 2.67
CA GLN A 346 15.65 -10.85 3.12
C GLN A 346 16.99 -10.36 2.54
N ASN A 347 17.86 -11.29 2.12
CA ASN A 347 19.17 -10.99 1.56
C ASN A 347 19.13 -10.72 0.05
N ILE A 348 18.01 -10.98 -0.62
CA ILE A 348 17.85 -10.78 -2.08
C ILE A 348 18.20 -9.35 -2.49
N LYS A 349 17.85 -8.35 -1.69
CA LYS A 349 18.21 -6.94 -1.94
C LYS A 349 19.74 -6.72 -2.05
N PHE A 350 20.54 -7.49 -1.31
CA PHE A 350 22.00 -7.40 -1.38
C PHE A 350 22.53 -8.12 -2.62
N PHE A 351 21.91 -9.25 -3.01
CA PHE A 351 22.30 -9.99 -4.23
C PHE A 351 22.05 -9.17 -5.49
N SER A 352 21.03 -8.33 -5.49
CA SER A 352 20.68 -7.45 -6.61
C SER A 352 21.60 -6.25 -6.78
N GLY A 353 22.38 -5.88 -5.76
CA GLY A 353 23.12 -4.62 -5.72
C GLY A 353 22.22 -3.38 -5.59
N MET A 354 20.92 -3.55 -5.37
CA MET A 354 19.95 -2.48 -5.08
C MET A 354 19.98 -2.20 -3.58
N ASN A 355 20.58 -1.09 -3.17
CA ASN A 355 20.62 -0.61 -1.79
C ASN A 355 19.45 0.33 -1.46
#